data_4d5a2dc2112cef2bcad419a81ccb2d38
#
_entry.id   4d5a2dc2112cef2bcad419a81ccb2d38
#
_cell.length_a   1.000
_cell.length_b   1.000
_cell.length_c   1.000
_cell.angle_alpha   90.00
_cell.angle_beta   90.00
_cell.angle_gamma   90.00
#
_symmetry.space_group_name_H-M   'P 1'
#
loop_
_entity.id
_entity.type
_entity.pdbx_description
1 polymer ?
#
loop_
_entity_poly.entity_id
_entity_poly.type
_entity_poly.pdbx_seq_one_letter_code
_entity_poly.pdbx_strand_id
1 'polypeptide(L)'
;MNTYRAGIDIGSTTVKLVLLDENGKILFGQYRRHCAHTQQTLKELLAEAREQVGSCLLQVKITGSGSINLGKAMGIGFVQEVVAVASALQAVAPQTDVAIELGGEDAKIIYFRGGLEERMNGVCAGGTGSFIDQMASLLQTDAAGLNAQAEHYQEIYPIAARCGVFAKTDIQPLINEGATTADLAASIFQAVVNQTISGLACGKPIRGCVAFLGGPLHFLPELKKAFIRTCLLYTSPSPRDPKTS
;
A
#
# COMPACT_ATOMS: atom_id res chain seq x y z
N MET A 1 28.82 12.08 -19.92
CA MET A 1 27.87 12.33 -18.84
C MET A 1 26.93 11.15 -18.77
N ASN A 2 26.79 10.47 -17.63
CA ASN A 2 25.97 9.28 -17.52
C ASN A 2 24.49 9.66 -17.65
N THR A 3 23.70 8.78 -18.29
CA THR A 3 22.24 8.96 -18.40
C THR A 3 21.56 7.92 -17.53
N TYR A 4 20.70 8.36 -16.60
CA TYR A 4 19.95 7.49 -15.71
C TYR A 4 18.45 7.66 -15.92
N ARG A 5 17.68 6.65 -15.58
CA ARG A 5 16.21 6.68 -15.60
C ARG A 5 15.70 7.05 -14.23
N ALA A 6 14.83 8.06 -14.14
CA ALA A 6 14.24 8.53 -12.89
C ALA A 6 12.72 8.29 -12.90
N GLY A 7 12.24 7.67 -11.85
CA GLY A 7 10.82 7.54 -11.54
C GLY A 7 10.47 8.38 -10.32
N ILE A 8 9.45 9.24 -10.46
CA ILE A 8 8.91 10.06 -9.37
C ILE A 8 7.46 9.65 -9.15
N ASP A 9 7.12 9.27 -7.93
CA ASP A 9 5.74 9.00 -7.53
C ASP A 9 5.34 9.97 -6.42
N ILE A 10 4.30 10.79 -6.69
CA ILE A 10 3.74 11.72 -5.72
C ILE A 10 2.31 11.29 -5.40
N GLY A 11 2.19 10.53 -4.32
CA GLY A 11 0.90 10.12 -3.79
C GLY A 11 0.30 11.18 -2.85
N SER A 12 -0.84 10.86 -2.25
CA SER A 12 -1.56 11.75 -1.32
C SER A 12 -0.77 12.06 -0.04
N THR A 13 0.07 11.13 0.43
CA THR A 13 0.82 11.26 1.70
C THR A 13 2.34 11.20 1.55
N THR A 14 2.84 10.73 0.40
CA THR A 14 4.27 10.41 0.23
C THR A 14 4.81 10.84 -1.12
N VAL A 15 6.12 11.14 -1.14
CA VAL A 15 6.92 11.27 -2.36
C VAL A 15 7.93 10.12 -2.41
N LYS A 16 8.07 9.52 -3.58
CA LYS A 16 9.06 8.48 -3.85
C LYS A 16 9.90 8.92 -5.04
N LEU A 17 11.20 8.68 -4.95
CA LEU A 17 12.15 8.92 -6.03
C LEU A 17 13.03 7.69 -6.20
N VAL A 18 13.12 7.17 -7.42
CA VAL A 18 14.00 6.06 -7.77
C VAL A 18 14.85 6.44 -8.97
N LEU A 19 16.16 6.21 -8.88
CA LEU A 19 17.08 6.29 -10.01
C LEU A 19 17.58 4.91 -10.40
N LEU A 20 17.52 4.60 -11.68
CA LEU A 20 18.01 3.36 -12.26
C LEU A 20 19.15 3.63 -13.25
N ASP A 21 20.15 2.76 -13.27
CA ASP A 21 21.13 2.74 -14.33
C ASP A 21 20.55 2.15 -15.65
N GLU A 22 21.39 2.04 -16.66
CA GLU A 22 21.03 1.47 -17.97
C GLU A 22 20.57 0.01 -17.89
N ASN A 23 21.08 -0.74 -16.91
CA ASN A 23 20.77 -2.15 -16.67
C ASN A 23 19.53 -2.36 -15.78
N GLY A 24 18.93 -1.28 -15.27
CA GLY A 24 17.79 -1.33 -14.35
C GLY A 24 18.16 -1.54 -12.88
N LYS A 25 19.46 -1.44 -12.53
CA LYS A 25 19.90 -1.48 -11.14
C LYS A 25 19.52 -0.19 -10.42
N ILE A 26 18.98 -0.30 -9.23
CA ILE A 26 18.64 0.85 -8.39
C ILE A 26 19.94 1.50 -7.89
N LEU A 27 20.16 2.75 -8.26
CA LEU A 27 21.26 3.58 -7.77
C LEU A 27 20.85 4.43 -6.58
N PHE A 28 19.59 4.87 -6.56
CA PHE A 28 19.00 5.65 -5.49
C PHE A 28 17.53 5.26 -5.37
N GLY A 29 17.03 5.10 -4.14
CA GLY A 29 15.62 4.82 -3.89
C GLY A 29 15.23 5.37 -2.52
N GLN A 30 14.27 6.30 -2.49
CA GLN A 30 13.76 6.89 -1.27
C GLN A 30 12.24 7.00 -1.28
N TYR A 31 11.68 6.78 -0.10
CA TYR A 31 10.26 6.90 0.22
C TYR A 31 10.11 7.84 1.42
N ARG A 32 9.40 8.97 1.25
CA ARG A 32 9.28 9.98 2.31
C ARG A 32 7.88 10.55 2.42
N ARG A 33 7.36 10.67 3.65
CA ARG A 33 6.11 11.41 3.91
C ARG A 33 6.36 12.89 3.67
N HIS A 34 5.44 13.55 2.94
CA HIS A 34 5.59 14.97 2.61
C HIS A 34 4.85 15.92 3.57
N CYS A 35 3.95 15.43 4.41
CA CYS A 35 3.23 16.25 5.40
C CYS A 35 2.71 17.57 4.80
N ALA A 36 2.08 17.51 3.62
CA ALA A 36 1.62 18.62 2.79
C ALA A 36 2.73 19.52 2.18
N HIS A 37 4.03 19.23 2.40
CA HIS A 37 5.16 19.96 1.83
C HIS A 37 5.77 19.25 0.61
N THR A 38 4.93 18.84 -0.34
CA THR A 38 5.30 17.98 -1.48
C THR A 38 6.50 18.50 -2.28
N GLN A 39 6.51 19.79 -2.64
CA GLN A 39 7.59 20.37 -3.44
C GLN A 39 8.92 20.41 -2.68
N GLN A 40 8.88 20.73 -1.39
CA GLN A 40 10.06 20.76 -0.54
C GLN A 40 10.64 19.35 -0.40
N THR A 41 9.80 18.36 -0.09
CA THR A 41 10.22 16.96 0.02
C THR A 41 10.84 16.44 -1.27
N LEU A 42 10.27 16.76 -2.44
CA LEU A 42 10.84 16.35 -3.73
C LEU A 42 12.20 17.04 -3.97
N LYS A 43 12.36 18.33 -3.64
CA LYS A 43 13.65 19.04 -3.77
C LYS A 43 14.73 18.40 -2.92
N GLU A 44 14.42 18.04 -1.68
CA GLU A 44 15.34 17.36 -0.77
C GLU A 44 15.78 15.99 -1.33
N LEU A 45 14.83 15.18 -1.79
CA LEU A 45 15.13 13.88 -2.41
C LEU A 45 15.99 14.01 -3.66
N LEU A 46 15.75 15.02 -4.50
CA LEU A 46 16.57 15.29 -5.70
C LEU A 46 17.98 15.75 -5.33
N ALA A 47 18.14 16.55 -4.25
CA ALA A 47 19.43 16.96 -3.73
C ALA A 47 20.24 15.76 -3.21
N GLU A 48 19.62 14.90 -2.40
CA GLU A 48 20.24 13.67 -1.90
C GLU A 48 20.65 12.72 -3.04
N ALA A 49 19.78 12.56 -4.04
CA ALA A 49 20.08 11.76 -5.21
C ALA A 49 21.29 12.31 -5.97
N ARG A 50 21.37 13.65 -6.14
CA ARG A 50 22.50 14.32 -6.80
C ARG A 50 23.81 14.16 -6.03
N GLU A 51 23.77 14.22 -4.69
CA GLU A 51 24.93 13.96 -3.85
C GLU A 51 25.46 12.53 -4.03
N GLN A 52 24.57 11.56 -4.17
CA GLN A 52 24.93 10.15 -4.31
C GLN A 52 25.47 9.79 -5.72
N VAL A 53 24.82 10.29 -6.79
CA VAL A 53 25.14 9.86 -8.17
C VAL A 53 25.94 10.92 -8.96
N GLY A 54 26.13 12.12 -8.41
CA GLY A 54 26.77 13.22 -9.10
C GLY A 54 25.93 13.88 -10.19
N SER A 55 26.58 14.69 -11.03
CA SER A 55 25.91 15.33 -12.18
C SER A 55 25.68 14.34 -13.31
N CYS A 56 24.41 14.17 -13.72
CA CYS A 56 23.98 13.22 -14.73
C CYS A 56 22.83 13.79 -15.57
N LEU A 57 22.53 13.13 -16.69
CA LEU A 57 21.31 13.35 -17.45
C LEU A 57 20.21 12.41 -16.91
N LEU A 58 18.99 12.90 -16.77
CA LEU A 58 17.86 12.11 -16.31
C LEU A 58 16.79 11.99 -17.38
N GLN A 59 16.38 10.75 -17.67
CA GLN A 59 15.15 10.44 -18.35
C GLN A 59 14.06 10.23 -17.30
N VAL A 60 13.16 11.22 -17.16
CA VAL A 60 12.21 11.26 -16.04
C VAL A 60 10.81 10.84 -16.48
N LYS A 61 10.16 10.02 -15.68
CA LYS A 61 8.71 9.77 -15.72
C LYS A 61 8.12 10.05 -14.34
N ILE A 62 6.86 10.50 -14.35
CA ILE A 62 6.17 10.86 -13.11
C ILE A 62 4.82 10.14 -13.02
N THR A 63 4.47 9.71 -11.82
CA THR A 63 3.20 9.05 -11.50
C THR A 63 2.67 9.55 -10.16
N GLY A 64 1.48 9.10 -9.77
CA GLY A 64 0.84 9.48 -8.53
C GLY A 64 -0.15 10.63 -8.68
N SER A 65 -1.22 10.59 -7.88
CA SER A 65 -2.34 11.53 -7.94
C SER A 65 -1.92 12.99 -7.72
N GLY A 66 -0.87 13.24 -6.91
CA GLY A 66 -0.33 14.57 -6.62
C GLY A 66 0.61 15.13 -7.68
N SER A 67 0.96 14.36 -8.72
CA SER A 67 2.03 14.71 -9.66
C SER A 67 1.58 15.38 -10.94
N ILE A 68 0.30 15.36 -11.28
CA ILE A 68 -0.23 15.76 -12.60
C ILE A 68 0.16 17.22 -12.94
N ASN A 69 -0.04 18.13 -12.02
CA ASN A 69 0.26 19.56 -12.24
C ASN A 69 1.78 19.80 -12.32
N LEU A 70 2.56 19.11 -11.51
CA LEU A 70 4.01 19.21 -11.54
C LEU A 70 4.59 18.65 -12.85
N GLY A 71 4.11 17.49 -13.30
CA GLY A 71 4.49 16.89 -14.56
C GLY A 71 4.23 17.84 -15.75
N LYS A 72 3.06 18.45 -15.80
CA LYS A 72 2.71 19.46 -16.82
C LYS A 72 3.65 20.67 -16.76
N ALA A 73 3.89 21.22 -15.58
CA ALA A 73 4.74 22.41 -15.40
C ALA A 73 6.20 22.15 -15.79
N MET A 74 6.70 20.94 -15.61
CA MET A 74 8.08 20.55 -15.92
C MET A 74 8.24 19.91 -17.30
N GLY A 75 7.16 19.71 -18.06
CA GLY A 75 7.21 18.99 -19.36
C GLY A 75 7.56 17.51 -19.22
N ILE A 76 7.33 16.89 -18.05
CA ILE A 76 7.64 15.50 -17.78
C ILE A 76 6.44 14.62 -18.12
N GLY A 77 6.70 13.48 -18.81
CA GLY A 77 5.66 12.53 -19.19
C GLY A 77 5.05 11.84 -17.96
N PHE A 78 3.73 12.00 -17.79
CA PHE A 78 2.95 11.32 -16.76
C PHE A 78 2.61 9.89 -17.19
N VAL A 79 2.67 8.96 -16.24
CA VAL A 79 2.25 7.57 -16.39
C VAL A 79 1.19 7.27 -15.36
N GLN A 80 0.10 6.63 -15.75
CA GLN A 80 -0.92 6.18 -14.79
C GLN A 80 -0.35 5.15 -13.81
N GLU A 81 -0.75 5.20 -12.54
CA GLU A 81 -0.22 4.33 -11.49
C GLU A 81 -0.37 2.84 -11.83
N VAL A 82 -1.55 2.42 -12.30
CA VAL A 82 -1.78 1.02 -12.70
C VAL A 82 -0.84 0.55 -13.80
N VAL A 83 -0.52 1.43 -14.76
CA VAL A 83 0.42 1.13 -15.84
C VAL A 83 1.86 1.04 -15.30
N ALA A 84 2.23 1.95 -14.40
CA ALA A 84 3.55 1.93 -13.76
C ALA A 84 3.74 0.66 -12.92
N VAL A 85 2.75 0.29 -12.09
CA VAL A 85 2.76 -0.93 -11.27
C VAL A 85 2.80 -2.18 -12.15
N ALA A 86 1.96 -2.26 -13.18
CA ALA A 86 1.93 -3.41 -14.09
C ALA A 86 3.27 -3.60 -14.81
N SER A 87 3.85 -2.51 -15.31
CA SER A 87 5.16 -2.54 -15.98
C SER A 87 6.28 -2.97 -15.02
N ALA A 88 6.28 -2.46 -13.79
CA ALA A 88 7.26 -2.84 -12.78
C ALA A 88 7.14 -4.32 -12.40
N LEU A 89 5.94 -4.83 -12.13
CA LEU A 89 5.72 -6.23 -11.79
C LEU A 89 6.08 -7.16 -12.95
N GLN A 90 5.76 -6.78 -14.19
CA GLN A 90 6.16 -7.56 -15.37
C GLN A 90 7.69 -7.69 -15.47
N ALA A 91 8.43 -6.67 -15.04
CA ALA A 91 9.91 -6.67 -15.09
C ALA A 91 10.53 -7.46 -13.92
N VAL A 92 10.01 -7.32 -12.70
CA VAL A 92 10.66 -7.85 -11.49
C VAL A 92 9.98 -9.09 -10.90
N ALA A 93 8.71 -9.31 -11.19
CA ALA A 93 7.90 -10.43 -10.68
C ALA A 93 6.85 -10.88 -11.72
N PRO A 94 7.26 -11.35 -12.92
CA PRO A 94 6.35 -11.67 -14.02
C PRO A 94 5.35 -12.80 -13.71
N GLN A 95 5.59 -13.57 -12.66
CA GLN A 95 4.70 -14.63 -12.17
C GLN A 95 3.51 -14.10 -11.36
N THR A 96 3.41 -12.78 -11.11
CA THR A 96 2.35 -12.19 -10.30
C THR A 96 0.99 -12.36 -10.98
N ASP A 97 0.05 -12.96 -10.27
CA ASP A 97 -1.33 -13.13 -10.72
C ASP A 97 -2.26 -12.02 -10.21
N VAL A 98 -2.01 -11.57 -8.98
CA VAL A 98 -2.78 -10.53 -8.30
C VAL A 98 -1.83 -9.61 -7.55
N ALA A 99 -2.02 -8.31 -7.62
CA ALA A 99 -1.38 -7.36 -6.72
C ALA A 99 -2.41 -6.72 -5.80
N ILE A 100 -2.07 -6.63 -4.51
CA ILE A 100 -2.82 -5.88 -3.50
C ILE A 100 -1.95 -4.71 -3.09
N GLU A 101 -2.43 -3.51 -3.33
CA GLU A 101 -1.74 -2.27 -3.00
C GLU A 101 -2.53 -1.50 -1.93
N LEU A 102 -1.84 -1.14 -0.84
CA LEU A 102 -2.36 -0.21 0.15
C LEU A 102 -1.52 1.07 0.15
N GLY A 103 -2.13 2.15 -0.29
CA GLY A 103 -1.58 3.49 -0.24
C GLY A 103 -1.91 4.22 1.07
N GLY A 104 -1.62 5.52 1.11
CA GLY A 104 -2.01 6.41 2.20
C GLY A 104 -3.52 6.58 2.30
N GLU A 105 -4.20 6.80 1.18
CA GLU A 105 -5.65 7.03 1.08
C GLU A 105 -6.33 6.07 0.11
N ASP A 106 -5.57 5.32 -0.69
CA ASP A 106 -6.05 4.39 -1.70
C ASP A 106 -5.79 2.95 -1.30
N ALA A 107 -6.70 2.06 -1.70
CA ALA A 107 -6.51 0.63 -1.70
C ALA A 107 -6.88 0.09 -3.09
N LYS A 108 -6.06 -0.79 -3.65
CA LYS A 108 -6.25 -1.33 -5.00
C LYS A 108 -6.01 -2.83 -5.02
N ILE A 109 -6.78 -3.53 -5.84
CA ILE A 109 -6.50 -4.92 -6.25
C ILE A 109 -6.37 -4.93 -7.76
N ILE A 110 -5.26 -5.46 -8.26
CA ILE A 110 -4.97 -5.56 -9.69
C ILE A 110 -4.85 -7.05 -10.04
N TYR A 111 -5.67 -7.51 -10.97
CA TYR A 111 -5.62 -8.87 -11.50
C TYR A 111 -4.91 -8.84 -12.86
N PHE A 112 -4.00 -9.79 -13.07
CA PHE A 112 -3.19 -9.89 -14.30
C PHE A 112 -3.63 -11.05 -15.20
N ARG A 113 -4.31 -12.06 -14.66
CA ARG A 113 -4.83 -13.19 -15.45
C ARG A 113 -6.12 -12.83 -16.17
N GLY A 114 -6.17 -13.10 -17.48
CA GLY A 114 -7.35 -12.81 -18.31
C GLY A 114 -7.48 -11.37 -18.76
N GLY A 115 -6.45 -10.56 -18.59
CA GLY A 115 -6.40 -9.14 -18.88
C GLY A 115 -6.15 -8.32 -17.62
N LEU A 116 -5.66 -7.10 -17.79
CA LEU A 116 -5.42 -6.18 -16.69
C LEU A 116 -6.76 -5.64 -16.17
N GLU A 117 -7.12 -5.98 -14.94
CA GLU A 117 -8.31 -5.48 -14.27
C GLU A 117 -7.91 -4.83 -12.94
N GLU A 118 -8.19 -3.54 -12.79
CA GLU A 118 -7.97 -2.79 -11.56
C GLU A 118 -9.29 -2.53 -10.86
N ARG A 119 -9.28 -2.69 -9.53
CA ARG A 119 -10.35 -2.28 -8.64
C ARG A 119 -9.76 -1.43 -7.53
N MET A 120 -10.33 -0.27 -7.32
CA MET A 120 -9.88 0.70 -6.33
C MET A 120 -11.03 1.08 -5.40
N ASN A 121 -10.72 1.39 -4.14
CA ASN A 121 -11.69 1.96 -3.23
C ASN A 121 -12.19 3.31 -3.76
N GLY A 122 -13.46 3.62 -3.43
CA GLY A 122 -14.04 4.93 -3.75
C GLY A 122 -13.47 6.05 -2.87
N VAL A 123 -14.31 7.00 -2.53
CA VAL A 123 -13.94 8.24 -1.80
C VAL A 123 -13.52 8.00 -0.34
N CYS A 124 -13.73 6.81 0.20
CA CYS A 124 -13.50 6.52 1.62
C CYS A 124 -12.12 5.91 1.85
N ALA A 125 -11.30 6.56 2.68
CA ALA A 125 -9.99 6.06 3.11
C ALA A 125 -10.04 4.87 4.09
N GLY A 126 -11.21 4.28 4.34
CA GLY A 126 -11.36 3.09 5.16
C GLY A 126 -10.53 1.92 4.61
N GLY A 127 -9.76 1.28 5.47
CA GLY A 127 -8.89 0.18 5.07
C GLY A 127 -7.57 0.62 4.40
N THR A 128 -7.15 1.87 4.57
CA THR A 128 -5.90 2.43 4.00
C THR A 128 -4.91 2.86 5.09
N GLY A 129 -3.75 3.38 4.69
CA GLY A 129 -2.75 3.90 5.62
C GLY A 129 -3.27 4.99 6.55
N SER A 130 -4.09 5.90 6.03
CA SER A 130 -4.71 6.97 6.84
C SER A 130 -5.66 6.42 7.91
N PHE A 131 -6.40 5.35 7.59
CA PHE A 131 -7.21 4.66 8.60
C PHE A 131 -6.34 4.05 9.70
N ILE A 132 -5.23 3.40 9.33
CA ILE A 132 -4.27 2.82 10.30
C ILE A 132 -3.69 3.91 11.19
N ASP A 133 -3.27 5.05 10.62
CA ASP A 133 -2.73 6.18 11.38
C ASP A 133 -3.77 6.76 12.37
N GLN A 134 -5.04 6.86 11.97
CA GLN A 134 -6.13 7.31 12.86
C GLN A 134 -6.35 6.33 14.02
N MET A 135 -6.35 5.03 13.75
CA MET A 135 -6.54 4.01 14.79
C MET A 135 -5.34 3.92 15.72
N ALA A 136 -4.13 4.06 15.20
CA ALA A 136 -2.92 4.15 16.01
C ALA A 136 -2.98 5.35 16.96
N SER A 137 -3.38 6.52 16.46
CA SER A 137 -3.56 7.73 17.29
C SER A 137 -4.62 7.53 18.39
N LEU A 138 -5.71 6.81 18.09
CA LEU A 138 -6.74 6.47 19.09
C LEU A 138 -6.16 5.62 20.23
N LEU A 139 -5.23 4.71 19.92
CA LEU A 139 -4.52 3.88 20.89
C LEU A 139 -3.24 4.53 21.43
N GLN A 140 -3.05 5.84 21.23
CA GLN A 140 -1.90 6.64 21.68
C GLN A 140 -0.54 6.10 21.22
N THR A 141 -0.50 5.61 19.99
CA THR A 141 0.71 5.08 19.35
C THR A 141 0.79 5.55 17.89
N ASP A 142 1.78 5.08 17.15
CA ASP A 142 1.90 5.23 15.71
C ASP A 142 1.72 3.87 14.99
N ALA A 143 1.79 3.88 13.66
CA ALA A 143 1.61 2.66 12.86
C ALA A 143 2.65 1.57 13.20
N ALA A 144 3.89 1.96 13.50
CA ALA A 144 4.95 1.03 13.89
C ALA A 144 4.68 0.42 15.27
N GLY A 145 4.28 1.24 16.24
CA GLY A 145 3.89 0.79 17.57
C GLY A 145 2.65 -0.10 17.53
N LEU A 146 1.65 0.24 16.67
CA LEU A 146 0.49 -0.62 16.44
C LEU A 146 0.91 -2.00 15.91
N ASN A 147 1.87 -2.02 14.96
CA ASN A 147 2.40 -3.29 14.43
C ASN A 147 3.11 -4.11 15.52
N ALA A 148 3.94 -3.48 16.34
CA ALA A 148 4.64 -4.17 17.43
C ALA A 148 3.66 -4.75 18.47
N GLN A 149 2.60 -4.03 18.80
CA GLN A 149 1.55 -4.53 19.69
C GLN A 149 0.82 -5.73 19.08
N ALA A 150 0.50 -5.69 17.79
CA ALA A 150 -0.20 -6.76 17.10
C ALA A 150 0.56 -8.10 17.06
N GLU A 151 1.87 -8.12 17.33
CA GLU A 151 2.65 -9.37 17.38
C GLU A 151 2.22 -10.31 18.52
N HIS A 152 1.60 -9.78 19.58
CA HIS A 152 1.30 -10.49 20.81
C HIS A 152 -0.20 -10.74 21.04
N TYR A 153 -1.03 -10.57 20.02
CA TYR A 153 -2.47 -10.74 20.13
C TYR A 153 -2.87 -12.19 20.47
N GLN A 154 -3.98 -12.33 21.17
CA GLN A 154 -4.61 -13.60 21.49
C GLN A 154 -6.01 -13.71 20.87
N GLU A 155 -6.72 -12.59 20.76
CA GLU A 155 -8.07 -12.52 20.23
C GLU A 155 -8.18 -11.46 19.11
N ILE A 156 -9.15 -11.66 18.21
CA ILE A 156 -9.51 -10.71 17.16
C ILE A 156 -10.98 -10.36 17.28
N TYR A 157 -11.25 -9.09 17.54
CA TYR A 157 -12.59 -8.54 17.66
C TYR A 157 -13.11 -8.03 16.32
N PRO A 158 -14.42 -8.11 16.04
CA PRO A 158 -15.02 -7.51 14.87
C PRO A 158 -15.01 -5.98 14.98
N ILE A 159 -14.29 -5.32 14.09
CA ILE A 159 -14.21 -3.86 14.00
C ILE A 159 -14.60 -3.46 12.58
N ALA A 160 -15.45 -2.43 12.44
CA ALA A 160 -15.83 -1.88 11.15
C ALA A 160 -14.73 -0.97 10.59
N ALA A 161 -14.12 -1.35 9.46
CA ALA A 161 -13.07 -0.58 8.80
C ALA A 161 -13.57 0.43 7.74
N ARG A 162 -14.88 0.60 7.59
CA ARG A 162 -15.46 1.47 6.56
C ARG A 162 -15.22 2.95 6.85
N CYS A 163 -15.22 3.35 8.12
CA CYS A 163 -15.07 4.73 8.54
C CYS A 163 -14.40 4.76 9.91
N GLY A 164 -13.41 5.64 10.10
CA GLY A 164 -12.72 5.81 11.38
C GLY A 164 -13.66 6.16 12.55
N VAL A 165 -14.79 6.84 12.28
CA VAL A 165 -15.81 7.15 13.30
C VAL A 165 -16.48 5.87 13.79
N PHE A 166 -16.92 4.99 12.90
CA PHE A 166 -17.54 3.72 13.30
C PHE A 166 -16.52 2.78 13.96
N ALA A 167 -15.31 2.71 13.44
CA ALA A 167 -14.24 1.94 14.08
C ALA A 167 -13.99 2.41 15.51
N LYS A 168 -14.00 3.72 15.77
CA LYS A 168 -13.87 4.27 17.12
C LYS A 168 -15.03 3.84 18.04
N THR A 169 -16.26 3.82 17.54
CA THR A 169 -17.42 3.35 18.31
C THR A 169 -17.39 1.86 18.63
N ASP A 170 -16.74 1.05 17.78
CA ASP A 170 -16.53 -0.37 18.06
C ASP A 170 -15.37 -0.60 19.05
N ILE A 171 -14.29 0.17 18.93
CA ILE A 171 -13.09 0.03 19.78
C ILE A 171 -13.34 0.51 21.21
N GLN A 172 -14.07 1.61 21.40
CA GLN A 172 -14.24 2.21 22.73
C GLN A 172 -14.90 1.27 23.76
N PRO A 173 -15.98 0.54 23.44
CA PRO A 173 -16.52 -0.49 24.34
C PRO A 173 -15.51 -1.58 24.68
N LEU A 174 -14.75 -2.07 23.68
CA LEU A 174 -13.74 -3.11 23.89
C LEU A 174 -12.65 -2.67 24.88
N ILE A 175 -12.20 -1.40 24.80
CA ILE A 175 -11.26 -0.83 25.77
C ILE A 175 -11.89 -0.84 27.18
N ASN A 176 -13.15 -0.45 27.30
CA ASN A 176 -13.85 -0.40 28.59
C ASN A 176 -14.07 -1.81 29.18
N GLU A 177 -14.19 -2.81 28.34
CA GLU A 177 -14.34 -4.23 28.70
C GLU A 177 -12.99 -4.91 29.02
N GLY A 178 -11.87 -4.19 28.85
CA GLY A 178 -10.53 -4.67 29.18
C GLY A 178 -9.80 -5.41 28.07
N ALA A 179 -10.22 -5.24 26.81
CA ALA A 179 -9.47 -5.76 25.67
C ALA A 179 -8.03 -5.21 25.67
N THR A 180 -7.08 -6.08 25.39
CA THR A 180 -5.66 -5.69 25.35
C THR A 180 -5.34 -4.83 24.13
N THR A 181 -4.33 -3.97 24.25
CA THR A 181 -3.86 -3.18 23.08
C THR A 181 -3.35 -4.08 21.95
N ALA A 182 -2.81 -5.25 22.29
CA ALA A 182 -2.37 -6.25 21.31
C ALA A 182 -3.54 -6.79 20.48
N ASP A 183 -4.63 -7.18 21.14
CA ASP A 183 -5.83 -7.69 20.48
C ASP A 183 -6.51 -6.61 19.64
N LEU A 184 -6.59 -5.38 20.16
CA LEU A 184 -7.14 -4.25 19.43
C LEU A 184 -6.30 -3.93 18.17
N ALA A 185 -4.98 -3.94 18.28
CA ALA A 185 -4.08 -3.70 17.16
C ALA A 185 -4.24 -4.76 16.04
N ALA A 186 -4.28 -6.05 16.42
CA ALA A 186 -4.52 -7.13 15.47
C ALA A 186 -5.93 -7.06 14.86
N SER A 187 -6.94 -6.66 15.65
CA SER A 187 -8.32 -6.49 15.20
C SER A 187 -8.44 -5.33 14.19
N ILE A 188 -7.73 -4.23 14.40
CA ILE A 188 -7.64 -3.12 13.45
C ILE A 188 -7.04 -3.59 12.12
N PHE A 189 -5.93 -4.34 12.15
CA PHE A 189 -5.34 -4.89 10.93
C PHE A 189 -6.26 -5.87 10.23
N GLN A 190 -6.95 -6.74 10.98
CA GLN A 190 -7.94 -7.65 10.39
C GLN A 190 -9.12 -6.89 9.76
N ALA A 191 -9.55 -5.79 10.36
CA ALA A 191 -10.59 -4.93 9.82
C ALA A 191 -10.16 -4.29 8.47
N VAL A 192 -8.90 -3.83 8.37
CA VAL A 192 -8.31 -3.34 7.10
C VAL A 192 -8.35 -4.41 6.03
N VAL A 193 -7.92 -5.63 6.37
CA VAL A 193 -7.93 -6.77 5.44
C VAL A 193 -9.34 -7.10 4.96
N ASN A 194 -10.29 -7.21 5.90
CA ASN A 194 -11.68 -7.52 5.58
C ASN A 194 -12.29 -6.45 4.65
N GLN A 195 -12.03 -5.17 4.94
CA GLN A 195 -12.50 -4.05 4.10
C GLN A 195 -11.92 -4.11 2.69
N THR A 196 -10.61 -4.37 2.58
CA THR A 196 -9.93 -4.45 1.28
C THR A 196 -10.46 -5.64 0.47
N ILE A 197 -10.53 -6.82 1.07
CA ILE A 197 -10.98 -8.04 0.36
C ILE A 197 -12.45 -7.96 0.01
N SER A 198 -13.33 -7.66 0.98
CA SER A 198 -14.77 -7.62 0.72
C SER A 198 -15.17 -6.46 -0.19
N GLY A 199 -14.54 -5.29 0.00
CA GLY A 199 -14.85 -4.08 -0.76
C GLY A 199 -14.31 -4.06 -2.18
N LEU A 200 -13.14 -4.67 -2.42
CA LEU A 200 -12.47 -4.61 -3.73
C LEU A 200 -12.54 -5.92 -4.49
N ALA A 201 -12.29 -7.07 -3.85
CA ALA A 201 -12.38 -8.33 -4.56
C ALA A 201 -13.83 -8.67 -4.96
N CYS A 202 -14.82 -8.26 -4.14
CA CYS A 202 -16.24 -8.45 -4.43
C CYS A 202 -16.56 -9.89 -4.92
N GLY A 203 -16.03 -10.89 -4.22
CA GLY A 203 -16.21 -12.31 -4.56
C GLY A 203 -15.28 -12.85 -5.65
N LYS A 204 -14.51 -12.01 -6.35
CA LYS A 204 -13.47 -12.50 -7.28
C LYS A 204 -12.33 -13.13 -6.49
N PRO A 205 -11.96 -14.39 -6.78
CA PRO A 205 -10.96 -15.08 -5.99
C PRO A 205 -9.56 -14.44 -6.15
N ILE A 206 -8.86 -14.30 -5.03
CA ILE A 206 -7.44 -13.89 -4.98
C ILE A 206 -6.63 -15.19 -4.96
N ARG A 207 -6.13 -15.61 -6.12
CA ARG A 207 -5.43 -16.90 -6.28
C ARG A 207 -4.12 -16.73 -7.04
N GLY A 208 -3.19 -17.68 -6.82
CA GLY A 208 -1.89 -17.72 -7.47
C GLY A 208 -0.84 -16.91 -6.73
N CYS A 209 0.10 -16.33 -7.46
CA CYS A 209 1.16 -15.50 -6.90
C CYS A 209 0.64 -14.10 -6.60
N VAL A 210 0.60 -13.73 -5.31
CA VAL A 210 0.09 -12.43 -4.85
C VAL A 210 1.25 -11.52 -4.49
N ALA A 211 1.33 -10.35 -5.14
CA ALA A 211 2.26 -9.29 -4.76
C ALA A 211 1.59 -8.31 -3.79
N PHE A 212 2.27 -7.99 -2.70
CA PHE A 212 1.85 -7.00 -1.72
C PHE A 212 2.63 -5.70 -1.93
N LEU A 213 1.93 -4.60 -2.18
CA LEU A 213 2.51 -3.32 -2.56
C LEU A 213 2.02 -2.19 -1.63
N GLY A 214 2.74 -1.07 -1.67
CA GLY A 214 2.41 0.12 -0.90
C GLY A 214 3.05 0.15 0.49
N GLY A 215 3.13 1.35 1.07
CA GLY A 215 3.80 1.59 2.35
C GLY A 215 3.28 0.74 3.51
N PRO A 216 1.97 0.69 3.76
CA PRO A 216 1.43 -0.14 4.84
C PRO A 216 1.83 -1.61 4.75
N LEU A 217 1.78 -2.22 3.57
CA LEU A 217 2.15 -3.63 3.38
C LEU A 217 3.67 -3.88 3.37
N HIS A 218 4.47 -2.81 3.15
CA HIS A 218 5.92 -2.89 3.24
C HIS A 218 6.43 -2.76 4.68
N PHE A 219 5.90 -1.79 5.44
CA PHE A 219 6.40 -1.44 6.77
C PHE A 219 5.69 -2.14 7.93
N LEU A 220 4.52 -2.76 7.70
CA LEU A 220 3.71 -3.39 8.75
C LEU A 220 3.59 -4.90 8.49
N PRO A 221 4.56 -5.71 8.96
CA PRO A 221 4.55 -7.15 8.73
C PRO A 221 3.34 -7.87 9.32
N GLU A 222 2.76 -7.42 10.45
CA GLU A 222 1.57 -8.03 11.02
C GLU A 222 0.31 -7.81 10.16
N LEU A 223 0.20 -6.63 9.54
CA LEU A 223 -0.83 -6.39 8.54
C LEU A 223 -0.68 -7.33 7.35
N LYS A 224 0.53 -7.49 6.83
CA LYS A 224 0.81 -8.45 5.75
C LYS A 224 0.48 -9.89 6.13
N LYS A 225 0.82 -10.31 7.36
CA LYS A 225 0.45 -11.63 7.89
C LYS A 225 -1.08 -11.80 7.94
N ALA A 226 -1.83 -10.77 8.35
CA ALA A 226 -3.28 -10.80 8.36
C ALA A 226 -3.87 -10.98 6.95
N PHE A 227 -3.32 -10.31 5.93
CA PHE A 227 -3.68 -10.55 4.52
C PHE A 227 -3.41 -11.98 4.09
N ILE A 228 -2.21 -12.50 4.37
CA ILE A 228 -1.83 -13.87 4.00
C ILE A 228 -2.80 -14.88 4.62
N ARG A 229 -3.09 -14.77 5.93
CA ARG A 229 -4.04 -15.67 6.60
C ARG A 229 -5.42 -15.62 5.94
N THR A 230 -5.92 -14.42 5.68
CA THR A 230 -7.25 -14.24 5.10
C THR A 230 -7.31 -14.72 3.64
N CYS A 231 -6.31 -14.37 2.81
CA CYS A 231 -6.24 -14.85 1.42
C CYS A 231 -6.14 -16.38 1.35
N LEU A 232 -5.37 -17.03 2.23
CA LEU A 232 -5.28 -18.50 2.27
C LEU A 232 -6.62 -19.16 2.62
N LEU A 233 -7.42 -18.56 3.52
CA LEU A 233 -8.76 -19.04 3.83
C LEU A 233 -9.70 -18.93 2.62
N TYR A 234 -9.59 -17.88 1.82
CA TYR A 234 -10.39 -17.71 0.59
C TYR A 234 -9.88 -18.54 -0.59
N THR A 235 -8.65 -19.04 -0.56
CA THR A 235 -8.06 -19.87 -1.64
C THR A 235 -8.12 -21.36 -1.35
N SER A 236 -8.39 -21.76 -0.10
CA SER A 236 -8.63 -23.15 0.23
C SER A 236 -9.93 -23.63 -0.42
N PRO A 237 -9.94 -24.77 -1.13
CA PRO A 237 -11.17 -25.32 -1.68
C PRO A 237 -12.16 -25.53 -0.54
N SER A 238 -13.34 -24.93 -0.67
CA SER A 238 -14.43 -25.19 0.26
C SER A 238 -14.70 -26.70 0.31
N PRO A 239 -14.97 -27.29 1.49
CA PRO A 239 -15.43 -28.69 1.56
C PRO A 239 -16.69 -28.98 0.73
N ARG A 240 -17.36 -27.93 0.23
CA ARG A 240 -18.55 -28.00 -0.62
C ARG A 240 -18.27 -27.82 -2.12
N ASP A 241 -17.03 -27.52 -2.51
CA ASP A 241 -16.68 -27.47 -3.93
C ASP A 241 -16.73 -28.89 -4.49
N PRO A 242 -17.54 -29.16 -5.54
CA PRO A 242 -17.59 -30.47 -6.15
C PRO A 242 -16.17 -30.79 -6.66
N LYS A 243 -15.64 -31.93 -6.24
CA LYS A 243 -14.38 -32.44 -6.77
C LYS A 243 -14.54 -32.57 -8.27
N THR A 244 -13.86 -31.77 -9.04
CA THR A 244 -13.67 -32.01 -10.47
C THR A 244 -12.86 -33.28 -10.59
N SER A 245 -13.57 -34.36 -10.90
CA SER A 245 -13.02 -35.64 -11.34
C SER A 245 -12.40 -35.52 -12.72
#